data_f8eb5d2318a3e609e13960ca88014e06
#
_entry.id   f8eb5d2318a3e609e13960ca88014e06
#
_cell.length_a   1.000
_cell.length_b   1.000
_cell.length_c   1.000
_cell.angle_alpha   90.00
_cell.angle_beta   90.00
_cell.angle_gamma   90.00
#
_symmetry.space_group_name_H-M   'P 1'
#
loop_
_entity.id
_entity.type
_entity.pdbx_description
1 polymer ?
#
loop_
_entity_poly.entity_id
_entity_poly.type
_entity_poly.pdbx_seq_one_letter_code
_entity_poly.pdbx_strand_id
1 'polypeptide(L)'
;MIVVIGEALIDLIEDKSTAGRYQAVVGGANANVAIALARAGAKQQLLARISSDPFGQKIRQRLVDNKVGLDYAINAKEPTSVAIASIGESGGASYSFYVENTADWGWTAQELPSQE
;
A
#
# COMPACT_ATOMS: atom_id res chain seq x y z
N MET A 1 7.38 -3.91 20.68
CA MET A 1 6.57 -3.48 19.53
C MET A 1 7.42 -3.54 18.27
N ILE A 2 6.82 -3.99 17.17
CA ILE A 2 7.49 -4.06 15.87
C ILE A 2 7.02 -2.89 15.02
N VAL A 3 7.96 -2.16 14.43
CA VAL A 3 7.64 -1.07 13.52
C VAL A 3 8.04 -1.50 12.11
N VAL A 4 7.08 -1.43 11.19
CA VAL A 4 7.30 -1.70 9.77
C VAL A 4 7.30 -0.37 9.05
N ILE A 5 8.33 -0.10 8.25
CA ILE A 5 8.44 1.14 7.49
C ILE A 5 8.46 0.79 6.01
N GLY A 6 7.61 1.42 5.24
CA GLY A 6 7.65 1.25 3.79
C GLY A 6 6.34 1.52 3.10
N GLU A 7 6.17 0.87 1.97
CA GLU A 7 5.12 1.18 1.02
C GLU A 7 3.78 0.51 1.32
N ALA A 8 2.72 1.19 0.93
CA ALA A 8 1.38 0.66 0.77
C ALA A 8 0.84 1.21 -0.55
N LEU A 9 0.42 0.35 -1.44
CA LEU A 9 0.02 0.74 -2.79
C LEU A 9 -1.21 -0.05 -3.25
N ILE A 10 -1.67 0.29 -4.44
CA ILE A 10 -2.76 -0.45 -5.08
C ILE A 10 -2.21 -1.23 -6.26
N ASP A 11 -2.53 -2.53 -6.30
CA ASP A 11 -2.32 -3.36 -7.47
C ASP A 11 -3.62 -3.39 -8.28
N LEU A 12 -3.55 -2.99 -9.54
CA LEU A 12 -4.64 -3.15 -10.51
C LEU A 12 -4.33 -4.40 -11.32
N ILE A 13 -5.12 -5.45 -11.12
CA ILE A 13 -4.88 -6.75 -11.73
C ILE A 13 -5.93 -7.00 -12.79
N GLU A 14 -5.50 -7.18 -14.02
CA GLU A 14 -6.39 -7.45 -15.15
C GLU A 14 -7.08 -8.80 -14.98
N ASP A 15 -8.40 -8.82 -15.24
CA ASP A 15 -9.20 -10.04 -15.20
C ASP A 15 -8.86 -10.91 -16.41
N LYS A 16 -8.55 -12.19 -16.16
CA LYS A 16 -8.23 -13.16 -17.22
C LYS A 16 -9.40 -13.43 -18.15
N SER A 17 -10.62 -13.29 -17.65
CA SER A 17 -11.82 -13.61 -18.42
C SER A 17 -12.38 -12.43 -19.19
N THR A 18 -12.00 -11.20 -18.83
CA THR A 18 -12.56 -9.97 -19.45
C THR A 18 -11.47 -8.93 -19.63
N ALA A 19 -10.95 -8.83 -20.84
CA ALA A 19 -9.93 -7.82 -21.17
C ALA A 19 -10.44 -6.41 -20.85
N GLY A 20 -9.57 -5.60 -20.27
CA GLY A 20 -9.89 -4.23 -19.89
C GLY A 20 -10.58 -4.09 -18.54
N ARG A 21 -10.90 -5.19 -17.87
CA ARG A 21 -11.44 -5.15 -16.51
C ARG A 21 -10.32 -5.40 -15.51
N TYR A 22 -10.21 -4.55 -14.50
CA TYR A 22 -9.16 -4.64 -13.48
C TYR A 22 -9.77 -4.71 -12.09
N GLN A 23 -9.15 -5.49 -11.21
CA GLN A 23 -9.49 -5.50 -9.80
C GLN A 23 -8.43 -4.72 -9.03
N ALA A 24 -8.86 -3.79 -8.19
CA ALA A 24 -7.98 -3.03 -7.33
C ALA A 24 -7.79 -3.79 -6.01
N VAL A 25 -6.53 -4.12 -5.71
CA VAL A 25 -6.17 -4.87 -4.51
C VAL A 25 -5.12 -4.08 -3.75
N VAL A 26 -5.29 -3.98 -2.44
CA VAL A 26 -4.29 -3.33 -1.59
C VAL A 26 -3.05 -4.22 -1.53
N GLY A 27 -1.89 -3.65 -1.84
CA GLY A 27 -0.62 -4.35 -1.91
C GLY A 27 0.50 -3.53 -1.28
N GLY A 28 1.72 -3.92 -1.64
CA GLY A 28 2.94 -3.39 -1.05
C GLY A 28 3.50 -4.37 -0.03
N ALA A 29 4.77 -4.71 -0.17
CA ALA A 29 5.42 -5.70 0.67
C ALA A 29 5.33 -5.34 2.15
N ASN A 30 5.56 -4.08 2.47
CA ASN A 30 5.56 -3.61 3.86
C ASN A 30 4.16 -3.61 4.48
N ALA A 31 3.14 -3.21 3.73
CA ALA A 31 1.76 -3.30 4.18
C ALA A 31 1.36 -4.75 4.45
N ASN A 32 1.76 -5.66 3.57
CA ASN A 32 1.47 -7.09 3.74
C ASN A 32 2.17 -7.67 4.96
N VAL A 33 3.41 -7.25 5.25
CA VAL A 33 4.13 -7.67 6.48
C VAL A 33 3.38 -7.17 7.71
N ALA A 34 2.94 -5.92 7.72
CA ALA A 34 2.20 -5.35 8.85
C ALA A 34 0.89 -6.12 9.09
N ILE A 35 0.16 -6.47 8.04
CA ILE A 35 -1.07 -7.26 8.13
C ILE A 35 -0.77 -8.66 8.70
N ALA A 36 0.29 -9.30 8.23
CA ALA A 36 0.68 -10.62 8.72
C ALA A 36 1.03 -10.59 10.22
N LEU A 37 1.77 -9.57 10.64
CA LEU A 37 2.11 -9.37 12.06
C LEU A 37 0.86 -9.15 12.90
N ALA A 38 -0.06 -8.32 12.43
CA ALA A 38 -1.32 -8.06 13.14
C ALA A 38 -2.14 -9.32 13.30
N ARG A 39 -2.24 -10.13 12.25
CA ARG A 39 -2.96 -11.41 12.28
C ARG A 39 -2.31 -12.43 13.21
N ALA A 40 -1.00 -12.36 13.38
CA ALA A 40 -0.27 -13.20 14.32
C ALA A 40 -0.38 -12.72 15.77
N GLY A 41 -1.07 -11.62 16.02
CA GLY A 41 -1.24 -11.06 17.36
C GLY A 41 -0.08 -10.20 17.84
N ALA A 42 0.87 -9.86 16.97
CA ALA A 42 2.00 -9.03 17.36
C ALA A 42 1.58 -7.57 17.51
N LYS A 43 2.14 -6.90 18.52
CA LYS A 43 1.99 -5.46 18.68
C LYS A 43 2.86 -4.76 17.63
N GLN A 44 2.25 -3.99 16.74
CA GLN A 44 2.96 -3.44 15.59
C GLN A 44 2.41 -2.08 15.17
N GLN A 45 3.22 -1.32 14.45
CA GLN A 45 2.85 -0.06 13.82
C GLN A 45 3.39 -0.04 12.40
N LEU A 46 2.61 0.49 11.47
CA LEU A 46 3.07 0.71 10.09
C LEU A 46 3.36 2.20 9.89
N LEU A 47 4.61 2.50 9.58
CA LEU A 47 5.02 3.82 9.11
C LEU A 47 4.92 3.83 7.59
N ALA A 48 3.86 4.41 7.08
CA ALA A 48 3.64 4.56 5.64
C ALA A 48 3.04 5.94 5.39
N ARG A 49 3.30 6.47 4.22
CA ARG A 49 2.60 7.66 3.74
C ARG A 49 1.43 7.18 2.90
N ILE A 50 0.22 7.52 3.33
CA ILE A 50 -1.02 7.06 2.72
C ILE A 50 -1.75 8.26 2.15
N SER A 51 -2.04 8.22 0.86
CA SER A 51 -2.72 9.30 0.15
C SER A 51 -4.12 9.54 0.70
N SER A 52 -4.57 10.79 0.57
CA SER A 52 -5.97 11.15 0.84
C SER A 52 -6.90 10.83 -0.33
N ASP A 53 -6.38 10.31 -1.45
CA ASP A 53 -7.22 9.95 -2.60
C ASP A 53 -8.07 8.70 -2.33
N PRO A 54 -9.01 8.34 -3.23
CA PRO A 54 -9.86 7.16 -3.01
C PRO A 54 -9.09 5.84 -2.84
N PHE A 55 -7.98 5.67 -3.53
CA PHE A 55 -7.12 4.50 -3.34
C PHE A 55 -6.46 4.50 -1.97
N GLY A 56 -6.03 5.66 -1.49
CA GLY A 56 -5.49 5.80 -0.14
C GLY A 56 -6.50 5.45 0.93
N GLN A 57 -7.75 5.83 0.73
CA GLN A 57 -8.85 5.44 1.63
C GLN A 57 -9.05 3.94 1.65
N LYS A 58 -8.98 3.29 0.49
CA LYS A 58 -9.08 1.84 0.37
C LYS A 58 -7.93 1.14 1.11
N ILE A 59 -6.72 1.65 0.97
CA ILE A 59 -5.55 1.14 1.70
C ILE A 59 -5.77 1.26 3.21
N ARG A 60 -6.16 2.43 3.66
CA ARG A 60 -6.38 2.70 5.10
C ARG A 60 -7.46 1.77 5.67
N GLN A 61 -8.55 1.59 4.94
CA GLN A 61 -9.64 0.71 5.38
C GLN A 61 -9.15 -0.74 5.52
N ARG A 62 -8.39 -1.23 4.56
CA ARG A 62 -7.81 -2.58 4.61
C ARG A 62 -6.91 -2.76 5.84
N LEU A 63 -6.08 -1.77 6.13
CA LEU A 63 -5.18 -1.81 7.27
C LEU A 63 -5.94 -1.79 8.59
N VAL A 64 -6.94 -0.92 8.71
CA VAL A 64 -7.79 -0.82 9.90
C VAL A 64 -8.55 -2.13 10.13
N ASP A 65 -9.14 -2.70 9.07
CA ASP A 65 -9.90 -3.96 9.16
C ASP A 65 -9.02 -5.12 9.63
N ASN A 66 -7.73 -5.07 9.37
CA ASN A 66 -6.77 -6.08 9.81
C ASN A 66 -6.05 -5.69 11.11
N LYS A 67 -6.50 -4.63 11.78
CA LYS A 67 -5.97 -4.18 13.07
C LYS A 67 -4.51 -3.76 13.03
N VAL A 68 -4.07 -3.24 11.89
CA VAL A 68 -2.73 -2.65 11.76
C VAL A 68 -2.70 -1.31 12.47
N GLY A 69 -1.67 -1.09 13.30
CA GLY A 69 -1.48 0.19 13.98
C GLY A 69 -1.05 1.27 13.00
N LEU A 70 -1.75 2.41 13.03
CA LEU A 70 -1.50 3.53 12.11
C LEU A 70 -1.21 4.84 12.84
N ASP A 71 -0.77 4.76 14.10
CA ASP A 71 -0.51 5.97 14.92
C ASP A 71 0.56 6.86 14.30
N TYR A 72 1.49 6.28 13.55
CA TYR A 72 2.60 7.01 12.92
C TYR A 72 2.43 7.14 11.41
N ALA A 73 1.31 6.69 10.85
CA ALA A 73 1.05 6.83 9.42
C ALA A 73 0.85 8.31 9.07
N ILE A 74 1.35 8.70 7.91
CA ILE A 74 1.28 10.08 7.43
C ILE A 74 0.18 10.20 6.38
N ASN A 75 -0.65 11.23 6.52
CA ASN A 75 -1.64 11.57 5.51
C ASN A 75 -0.95 12.36 4.40
N ALA A 76 -0.86 11.78 3.22
CA ALA A 76 -0.15 12.38 2.10
C ALA A 76 -1.11 13.04 1.11
N LYS A 77 -0.69 14.16 0.52
CA LYS A 77 -1.43 14.85 -0.53
C LYS A 77 -1.15 14.25 -1.91
N GLU A 78 0.03 13.66 -2.09
CA GLU A 78 0.43 13.05 -3.35
C GLU A 78 -0.47 11.84 -3.64
N PRO A 79 -0.65 11.48 -4.92
CA PRO A 79 -1.49 10.32 -5.27
C PRO A 79 -0.89 9.00 -4.81
N THR A 80 -1.75 8.00 -4.67
CA THR A 80 -1.34 6.63 -4.33
C THR A 80 -0.47 6.04 -5.44
N SER A 81 0.57 5.31 -5.05
CA SER A 81 1.34 4.48 -5.98
C SER A 81 0.48 3.35 -6.53
N VAL A 82 0.59 3.08 -7.81
CA VAL A 82 -0.22 2.04 -8.48
C VAL A 82 0.70 1.14 -9.29
N ALA A 83 0.52 -0.16 -9.14
CA ALA A 83 1.12 -1.17 -10.00
C ALA A 83 0.02 -1.80 -10.83
N ILE A 84 0.21 -1.87 -12.15
CA ILE A 84 -0.78 -2.46 -13.05
C ILE A 84 -0.22 -3.77 -13.58
N ALA A 85 -0.91 -4.87 -13.31
CA ALA A 85 -0.59 -6.19 -13.85
C ALA A 85 -1.51 -6.47 -15.03
N SER A 86 -0.94 -6.55 -16.22
CA SER A 86 -1.66 -6.87 -17.46
C SER A 86 -1.29 -8.29 -17.90
N ILE A 87 -2.29 -9.02 -18.39
CA ILE A 87 -2.08 -10.40 -18.84
C ILE A 87 -1.96 -10.41 -20.37
N GLY A 88 -0.79 -10.85 -20.85
CA GLY A 88 -0.53 -10.97 -22.27
C GLY A 88 -1.21 -12.18 -22.90
N GLU A 89 -1.25 -12.21 -24.24
CA GLU A 89 -1.86 -13.29 -25.03
C GLU A 89 -1.27 -14.66 -24.71
N SER A 90 0.00 -14.70 -24.32
CA SER A 90 0.71 -15.94 -23.94
C SER A 90 0.48 -16.37 -22.49
N GLY A 91 -0.37 -15.66 -21.73
CA GLY A 91 -0.62 -15.95 -20.32
C GLY A 91 0.41 -15.38 -19.37
N GLY A 92 1.46 -14.71 -19.86
CA GLY A 92 2.44 -14.04 -19.03
C GLY A 92 1.92 -12.69 -18.51
N ALA A 93 2.31 -12.33 -17.28
CA ALA A 93 1.95 -11.03 -16.72
C ALA A 93 3.04 -10.00 -17.04
N SER A 94 2.64 -8.79 -17.41
CA SER A 94 3.52 -7.63 -17.49
C SER A 94 3.07 -6.59 -16.49
N TYR A 95 4.04 -5.88 -15.88
CA TYR A 95 3.78 -4.90 -14.83
C TYR A 95 4.18 -3.51 -15.29
N SER A 96 3.32 -2.53 -14.96
CA SER A 96 3.62 -1.12 -15.12
C SER A 96 3.49 -0.45 -13.77
N PHE A 97 4.48 0.38 -13.41
CA PHE A 97 4.51 1.03 -12.10
C PHE A 97 4.34 2.54 -12.26
N TYR A 98 3.37 3.08 -11.56
CA TYR A 98 3.11 4.53 -11.49
C TYR A 98 3.44 4.99 -10.09
N VAL A 99 4.73 5.28 -9.88
CA VAL A 99 5.26 5.59 -8.54
C VAL A 99 5.94 6.96 -8.46
N GLU A 100 6.08 7.65 -9.58
CA GLU A 100 6.72 8.97 -9.61
C GLU A 100 5.83 10.01 -8.94
N ASN A 101 6.40 10.77 -8.01
CA ASN A 101 5.69 11.79 -7.24
C ASN A 101 4.46 11.27 -6.49
N THR A 102 4.50 9.99 -6.11
CA THR A 102 3.42 9.37 -5.34
C THR A 102 3.70 9.42 -3.84
N ALA A 103 2.68 9.04 -3.05
CA ALA A 103 2.72 9.17 -1.60
C ALA A 103 3.91 8.47 -0.94
N ASP A 104 4.27 7.27 -1.39
CA ASP A 104 5.32 6.47 -0.78
C ASP A 104 6.71 7.11 -0.80
N TRP A 105 6.95 8.02 -1.72
CA TRP A 105 8.29 8.58 -1.98
C TRP A 105 8.50 9.97 -1.41
N GLY A 106 7.48 10.55 -0.79
CA GLY A 106 7.52 11.94 -0.33
C GLY A 106 8.00 12.15 1.10
N TRP A 107 8.68 11.20 1.71
CA TRP A 107 9.11 11.28 3.11
C TRP A 107 9.99 12.49 3.41
N THR A 108 9.74 13.11 4.56
CA THR A 108 10.63 14.12 5.13
C THR A 108 11.06 13.65 6.53
N ALA A 109 12.20 14.17 6.99
CA ALA A 109 12.72 13.80 8.31
C ALA A 109 11.74 14.13 9.45
N GLN A 110 10.96 15.20 9.29
CA GLN A 110 10.00 15.65 10.30
C GLN A 110 8.82 14.69 10.45
N GLU A 111 8.56 13.84 9.46
CA GLU A 111 7.47 12.88 9.49
C GLU A 111 7.81 11.61 10.26
N LEU A 112 9.08 11.40 10.56
CA LEU A 112 9.50 10.23 11.31
C LEU A 112 9.24 10.43 12.81
N PRO A 113 8.82 9.38 13.53
CA PRO A 113 8.59 9.51 14.96
C PRO A 113 9.88 9.78 15.72
N SER A 114 9.78 10.52 16.82
CA SER A 114 10.93 10.75 17.70
C SER A 114 11.33 9.48 18.41
N GLN A 115 12.55 9.44 18.93
CA GLN A 115 13.08 8.27 19.63
C GLN A 115 12.55 8.14 21.07
N GLU A 116 11.70 9.02 21.52
CA GLU A 116 11.13 8.99 22.86
C GLU A 116 9.99 7.99 23.01
#